data_a65488d3ddeed8e6db6f04eb1ac3cd46
#
_entry.id   a65488d3ddeed8e6db6f04eb1ac3cd46
#
_cell.length_a   1.000
_cell.length_b   1.000
_cell.length_c   1.000
_cell.angle_alpha   90.00
_cell.angle_beta   90.00
_cell.angle_gamma   90.00
#
_symmetry.space_group_name_H-M   'P 1'
#
loop_
_entity.id
_entity.type
_entity.pdbx_description
1 polymer ?
#
loop_
_entity_poly.entity_id
_entity_poly.type
_entity_poly.pdbx_seq_one_letter_code
_entity_poly.pdbx_strand_id
1 'polypeptide(L)'
;AEQFLAVSENCASSVAPDIMAGIVNVESRFHPYAIGVGGANARSIFPSTKTEAIAVANQLVANGERFDAGIAQINIENFDWLDLTIPQAFDVCMNLSAAEKVLRDGYDRARAAGESPDAALSIALSTYNTGHSTRGVRNGYVGRVMEGANVAVSTRDTPTPAPETEPQTPDWDVFGSSDTSSAIVFTQ
;
A
#
# COMPACT_ATOMS: atom_id res chain seq x y z
N ALA A 1 4.64 4.84 -4.63
CA ALA A 1 3.23 4.47 -4.92
C ALA A 1 3.14 3.39 -6.00
N GLU A 2 3.63 3.61 -7.20
CA GLU A 2 3.54 2.64 -8.32
C GLU A 2 4.13 1.26 -7.98
N GLN A 3 5.29 1.22 -7.34
CA GLN A 3 5.91 -0.04 -6.95
C GLN A 3 5.03 -0.85 -5.98
N PHE A 4 4.36 -0.20 -5.04
CA PHE A 4 3.44 -0.87 -4.13
C PHE A 4 2.20 -1.40 -4.86
N LEU A 5 1.63 -0.63 -5.78
CA LEU A 5 0.45 -1.05 -6.54
C LEU A 5 0.74 -2.33 -7.35
N ALA A 6 1.91 -2.41 -8.00
CA ALA A 6 2.33 -3.62 -8.71
C ALA A 6 2.53 -4.83 -7.77
N VAL A 7 3.09 -4.63 -6.59
CA VAL A 7 3.20 -5.68 -5.57
C VAL A 7 1.82 -6.13 -5.10
N SER A 8 0.91 -5.19 -4.84
CA SER A 8 -0.47 -5.49 -4.44
C SER A 8 -1.22 -6.30 -5.50
N GLU A 9 -1.11 -5.95 -6.77
CA GLU A 9 -1.72 -6.71 -7.87
C GLU A 9 -1.23 -8.16 -7.94
N ASN A 10 0.04 -8.40 -7.66
CA ASN A 10 0.60 -9.75 -7.67
C ASN A 10 0.27 -10.56 -6.42
N CYS A 11 0.17 -9.93 -5.25
CA CYS A 11 0.08 -10.61 -3.96
C CYS A 11 -1.35 -10.65 -3.39
N ALA A 12 -2.25 -9.78 -3.87
CA ALA A 12 -3.63 -9.63 -3.42
C ALA A 12 -4.54 -9.29 -4.62
N SER A 13 -4.55 -10.15 -5.63
CA SER A 13 -5.13 -9.89 -6.96
C SER A 13 -6.65 -9.70 -6.98
N SER A 14 -7.36 -10.11 -5.95
CA SER A 14 -8.83 -9.95 -5.87
C SER A 14 -9.26 -8.68 -5.14
N VAL A 15 -8.33 -7.88 -4.63
CA VAL A 15 -8.57 -6.56 -4.03
C VAL A 15 -8.01 -5.49 -4.95
N ALA A 16 -8.80 -4.45 -5.23
CA ALA A 16 -8.30 -3.33 -6.02
C ALA A 16 -7.04 -2.73 -5.36
N PRO A 17 -5.94 -2.53 -6.10
CA PRO A 17 -4.65 -2.11 -5.54
C PRO A 17 -4.70 -0.77 -4.80
N ASP A 18 -5.58 0.14 -5.21
CA ASP A 18 -5.84 1.42 -4.55
C ASP A 18 -6.52 1.24 -3.18
N ILE A 19 -7.48 0.31 -3.07
CA ILE A 19 -8.10 -0.05 -1.79
C ILE A 19 -7.06 -0.65 -0.84
N MET A 20 -6.22 -1.57 -1.33
CA MET A 20 -5.14 -2.13 -0.54
C MET A 20 -4.13 -1.06 -0.11
N ALA A 21 -3.80 -0.12 -0.99
CA ALA A 21 -2.95 1.03 -0.65
C ALA A 21 -3.57 1.92 0.44
N GLY A 22 -4.88 2.14 0.37
CA GLY A 22 -5.62 2.86 1.42
C GLY A 22 -5.56 2.16 2.77
N ILE A 23 -5.75 0.83 2.80
CA ILE A 23 -5.63 0.00 4.02
C ILE A 23 -4.21 0.15 4.59
N VAL A 24 -3.20 -0.16 3.82
CA VAL A 24 -1.79 -0.16 4.24
C VAL A 24 -1.34 1.22 4.72
N ASN A 25 -1.80 2.29 4.07
CA ASN A 25 -1.52 3.65 4.51
C ASN A 25 -2.08 3.94 5.90
N VAL A 26 -3.31 3.52 6.17
CA VAL A 26 -3.96 3.73 7.47
C VAL A 26 -3.35 2.84 8.55
N GLU A 27 -3.04 1.57 8.22
CA GLU A 27 -2.60 0.57 9.20
C GLU A 27 -1.14 0.78 9.64
N SER A 28 -0.22 0.95 8.70
CA SER A 28 1.21 0.96 9.00
C SER A 28 2.00 2.12 8.39
N ARG A 29 1.36 2.97 7.57
CA ARG A 29 2.04 3.94 6.70
C ARG A 29 3.11 3.28 5.83
N PHE A 30 2.76 2.11 5.28
CA PHE A 30 3.64 1.27 4.44
C PHE A 30 4.87 0.70 5.18
N HIS A 31 4.87 0.64 6.52
CA HIS A 31 5.97 0.06 7.26
C HIS A 31 5.85 -1.47 7.32
N PRO A 32 6.74 -2.25 6.68
CA PRO A 32 6.57 -3.70 6.53
C PRO A 32 6.70 -4.48 7.84
N TYR A 33 7.36 -3.90 8.83
CA TYR A 33 7.65 -4.54 10.13
C TYR A 33 6.87 -3.94 11.29
N ALA A 34 5.86 -3.12 11.02
CA ALA A 34 5.05 -2.51 12.05
C ALA A 34 4.35 -3.56 12.92
N ILE A 35 4.29 -3.30 14.23
CA ILE A 35 3.59 -4.11 15.23
C ILE A 35 2.72 -3.18 16.06
N GLY A 36 1.40 -3.42 16.06
CA GLY A 36 0.44 -2.72 16.91
C GLY A 36 0.05 -3.61 18.08
N VAL A 37 0.43 -3.27 19.30
CA VAL A 37 0.04 -4.01 20.50
C VAL A 37 -1.26 -3.46 21.04
N GLY A 38 -2.24 -4.34 21.28
CA GLY A 38 -3.54 -3.97 21.81
C GLY A 38 -3.66 -4.07 23.33
N GLY A 39 -4.86 -3.77 23.85
CA GLY A 39 -5.17 -3.93 25.28
C GLY A 39 -4.69 -2.81 26.18
N ALA A 40 -4.48 -3.11 27.47
CA ALA A 40 -4.13 -2.10 28.50
C ALA A 40 -2.74 -1.46 28.27
N ASN A 41 -1.84 -2.16 27.57
CA ASN A 41 -0.50 -1.69 27.22
C ASN A 41 -0.39 -1.31 25.73
N ALA A 42 -1.44 -0.75 25.15
CA ALA A 42 -1.49 -0.39 23.75
C ALA A 42 -0.30 0.50 23.33
N ARG A 43 0.42 0.06 22.32
CA ARG A 43 1.60 0.76 21.78
C ARG A 43 1.89 0.31 20.35
N SER A 44 2.58 1.15 19.60
CA SER A 44 3.12 0.81 18.29
C SER A 44 4.62 0.62 18.37
N ILE A 45 5.11 -0.43 17.71
CA ILE A 45 6.54 -0.76 17.63
C ILE A 45 6.92 -0.80 16.15
N PHE A 46 8.05 -0.20 15.80
CA PHE A 46 8.53 -0.11 14.42
C PHE A 46 9.96 -0.69 14.33
N PRO A 47 10.10 -2.03 14.30
CA PRO A 47 11.40 -2.66 14.12
C PRO A 47 12.06 -2.26 12.82
N SER A 48 13.38 -2.14 12.81
CA SER A 48 14.14 -1.73 11.63
C SER A 48 14.38 -2.88 10.66
N THR A 49 14.31 -4.13 11.14
CA THR A 49 14.55 -5.33 10.34
C THR A 49 13.50 -6.40 10.58
N LYS A 50 13.35 -7.30 9.62
CA LYS A 50 12.48 -8.47 9.74
C LYS A 50 12.88 -9.36 10.93
N THR A 51 14.16 -9.55 11.15
CA THR A 51 14.69 -10.35 12.27
C THR A 51 14.28 -9.76 13.63
N GLU A 52 14.40 -8.46 13.77
CA GLU A 52 13.96 -7.75 14.98
C GLU A 52 12.43 -7.86 15.17
N ALA A 53 11.65 -7.68 14.11
CA ALA A 53 10.20 -7.83 14.16
C ALA A 53 9.77 -9.23 14.62
N ILE A 54 10.39 -10.27 14.08
CA ILE A 54 10.14 -11.66 14.49
C ILE A 54 10.47 -11.88 15.97
N ALA A 55 11.61 -11.36 16.45
CA ALA A 55 12.01 -11.48 17.85
C ALA A 55 11.00 -10.79 18.79
N VAL A 56 10.58 -9.57 18.45
CA VAL A 56 9.56 -8.83 19.21
C VAL A 56 8.24 -9.56 19.23
N ALA A 57 7.76 -10.03 18.07
CA ALA A 57 6.49 -10.76 17.97
C ALA A 57 6.49 -12.06 18.79
N ASN A 58 7.59 -12.83 18.76
CA ASN A 58 7.74 -14.04 19.59
C ASN A 58 7.69 -13.71 21.08
N GLN A 59 8.28 -12.59 21.50
CA GLN A 59 8.22 -12.15 22.90
C GLN A 59 6.80 -11.77 23.32
N LEU A 60 6.06 -11.06 22.44
CA LEU A 60 4.65 -10.71 22.70
C LEU A 60 3.79 -11.97 22.85
N VAL A 61 3.97 -12.98 22.00
CA VAL A 61 3.29 -14.28 22.13
C VAL A 61 3.63 -14.95 23.47
N ALA A 62 4.90 -15.00 23.85
CA ALA A 62 5.33 -15.59 25.12
C ALA A 62 4.73 -14.85 26.35
N ASN A 63 4.47 -13.56 26.22
CA ASN A 63 3.81 -12.75 27.24
C ASN A 63 2.29 -12.82 27.23
N GLY A 64 1.68 -13.54 26.26
CA GLY A 64 0.23 -13.58 26.07
C GLY A 64 -0.38 -12.24 25.60
N GLU A 65 0.42 -11.36 25.02
CA GLU A 65 -0.05 -10.09 24.48
C GLU A 65 -0.63 -10.28 23.07
N ARG A 66 -1.75 -9.59 22.79
CA ARG A 66 -2.35 -9.57 21.45
C ARG A 66 -1.75 -8.41 20.65
N PHE A 67 -1.49 -8.67 19.38
CA PHE A 67 -0.92 -7.67 18.48
C PHE A 67 -1.35 -7.89 17.04
N ASP A 68 -1.19 -6.84 16.26
CA ASP A 68 -1.33 -6.82 14.82
C ASP A 68 0.07 -6.69 14.18
N ALA A 69 0.31 -7.40 13.07
CA ALA A 69 1.65 -7.52 12.50
C ALA A 69 1.70 -7.20 11.01
N GLY A 70 2.79 -6.55 10.62
CA GLY A 70 3.18 -6.34 9.23
C GLY A 70 2.49 -5.15 8.57
N ILE A 71 2.68 -5.06 7.25
CA ILE A 71 2.29 -3.89 6.47
C ILE A 71 0.78 -3.60 6.49
N ALA A 72 -0.06 -4.63 6.54
CA ALA A 72 -1.52 -4.53 6.62
C ALA A 72 -2.07 -4.84 8.01
N GLN A 73 -1.22 -4.96 9.04
CA GLN A 73 -1.58 -5.13 10.45
C GLN A 73 -2.55 -6.30 10.68
N ILE A 74 -2.11 -7.51 10.33
CA ILE A 74 -2.89 -8.74 10.56
C ILE A 74 -2.84 -9.12 12.04
N ASN A 75 -4.02 -9.28 12.65
CA ASN A 75 -4.14 -9.69 14.05
C ASN A 75 -3.65 -11.12 14.27
N ILE A 76 -2.84 -11.32 15.33
CA ILE A 76 -2.29 -12.65 15.68
C ILE A 76 -3.37 -13.72 15.86
N GLU A 77 -4.57 -13.36 16.32
CA GLU A 77 -5.70 -14.28 16.48
C GLU A 77 -6.21 -14.85 15.15
N ASN A 78 -5.89 -14.23 14.04
CA ASN A 78 -6.26 -14.69 12.71
C ASN A 78 -5.22 -15.61 12.05
N PHE A 79 -4.04 -15.77 12.63
CA PHE A 79 -2.93 -16.48 11.99
C PHE A 79 -3.27 -17.95 11.71
N ASP A 80 -3.95 -18.63 12.61
CA ASP A 80 -4.28 -20.05 12.45
C ASP A 80 -5.18 -20.29 11.22
N TRP A 81 -6.29 -19.56 11.08
CA TRP A 81 -7.19 -19.77 9.95
C TRP A 81 -6.66 -19.18 8.63
N LEU A 82 -5.70 -18.26 8.68
CA LEU A 82 -5.00 -17.73 7.52
C LEU A 82 -3.83 -18.61 7.08
N ASP A 83 -3.45 -19.61 7.89
CA ASP A 83 -2.23 -20.40 7.72
C ASP A 83 -0.98 -19.50 7.62
N LEU A 84 -0.90 -18.51 8.53
CA LEU A 84 0.14 -17.49 8.55
C LEU A 84 1.06 -17.71 9.75
N THR A 85 2.35 -17.77 9.50
CA THR A 85 3.37 -17.82 10.55
C THR A 85 3.91 -16.42 10.88
N ILE A 86 4.53 -16.25 12.06
CA ILE A 86 5.15 -14.97 12.45
C ILE A 86 6.16 -14.47 11.40
N PRO A 87 7.11 -15.27 10.87
CA PRO A 87 8.01 -14.82 9.82
C PRO A 87 7.31 -14.39 8.53
N GLN A 88 6.21 -15.06 8.16
CA GLN A 88 5.42 -14.72 6.98
C GLN A 88 4.61 -13.44 7.18
N ALA A 89 4.18 -13.14 8.39
CA ALA A 89 3.48 -11.89 8.69
C ALA A 89 4.33 -10.63 8.43
N PHE A 90 5.66 -10.77 8.44
CA PHE A 90 6.61 -9.71 8.09
C PHE A 90 7.21 -9.86 6.68
N ASP A 91 6.60 -10.69 5.85
CA ASP A 91 6.80 -10.70 4.41
C ASP A 91 5.66 -9.91 3.75
N VAL A 92 6.01 -8.94 2.93
CA VAL A 92 5.00 -8.02 2.36
C VAL A 92 3.95 -8.78 1.55
N CYS A 93 4.38 -9.71 0.68
CA CYS A 93 3.46 -10.45 -0.18
C CYS A 93 2.54 -11.38 0.62
N MET A 94 3.09 -12.12 1.58
CA MET A 94 2.32 -13.00 2.44
C MET A 94 1.33 -12.24 3.33
N ASN A 95 1.74 -11.07 3.83
CA ASN A 95 0.88 -10.22 4.65
C ASN A 95 -0.27 -9.61 3.83
N LEU A 96 0.00 -9.14 2.60
CA LEU A 96 -1.04 -8.64 1.69
C LEU A 96 -2.02 -9.76 1.26
N SER A 97 -1.52 -10.97 0.99
CA SER A 97 -2.37 -12.13 0.71
C SER A 97 -3.27 -12.49 1.90
N ALA A 98 -2.75 -12.40 3.11
CA ALA A 98 -3.54 -12.58 4.33
C ALA A 98 -4.62 -11.48 4.49
N ALA A 99 -4.25 -10.23 4.24
CA ALA A 99 -5.19 -9.10 4.24
C ALA A 99 -6.33 -9.28 3.23
N GLU A 100 -6.01 -9.71 2.02
CA GLU A 100 -6.99 -10.08 0.99
C GLU A 100 -7.99 -11.12 1.50
N LYS A 101 -7.52 -12.20 2.12
CA LYS A 101 -8.40 -13.25 2.66
C LYS A 101 -9.35 -12.72 3.73
N VAL A 102 -8.84 -11.90 4.66
CA VAL A 102 -9.67 -11.27 5.71
C VAL A 102 -10.73 -10.36 5.10
N LEU A 103 -10.33 -9.51 4.16
CA LEU A 103 -11.24 -8.56 3.51
C LEU A 103 -12.30 -9.28 2.68
N ARG A 104 -11.89 -10.29 1.90
CA ARG A 104 -12.79 -11.13 1.09
C ARG A 104 -13.82 -11.85 1.93
N ASP A 105 -13.41 -12.47 3.05
CA ASP A 105 -14.32 -13.15 3.94
C ASP A 105 -15.41 -12.20 4.47
N GLY A 106 -15.05 -10.98 4.87
CA GLY A 106 -16.01 -9.96 5.28
C GLY A 106 -16.94 -9.50 4.17
N TYR A 107 -16.38 -9.29 2.96
CA TYR A 107 -17.13 -8.88 1.78
C TYR A 107 -18.12 -9.95 1.33
N ASP A 108 -17.67 -11.19 1.20
CA ASP A 108 -18.50 -12.29 0.71
C ASP A 108 -19.65 -12.59 1.69
N ARG A 109 -19.42 -12.50 2.99
CA ARG A 109 -20.49 -12.62 4.00
C ARG A 109 -21.53 -11.51 3.89
N ALA A 110 -21.11 -10.26 3.70
CA ALA A 110 -22.03 -9.14 3.51
C ALA A 110 -22.84 -9.30 2.21
N ARG A 111 -22.21 -9.72 1.11
CA ARG A 111 -22.88 -10.01 -0.15
C ARG A 111 -23.90 -11.14 -0.03
N ALA A 112 -23.55 -12.21 0.69
CA ALA A 112 -24.47 -13.33 0.97
C ALA A 112 -25.68 -12.91 1.84
N ALA A 113 -25.51 -11.88 2.68
CA ALA A 113 -26.60 -11.27 3.46
C ALA A 113 -27.48 -10.30 2.64
N GLY A 114 -27.16 -10.09 1.34
CA GLY A 114 -27.97 -9.25 0.43
C GLY A 114 -27.52 -7.80 0.32
N GLU A 115 -26.38 -7.44 0.91
CA GLU A 115 -25.84 -6.08 0.81
C GLU A 115 -25.40 -5.76 -0.62
N SER A 116 -25.50 -4.47 -1.02
CA SER A 116 -24.94 -4.00 -2.29
C SER A 116 -23.41 -4.11 -2.30
N PRO A 117 -22.74 -4.10 -3.46
CA PRO A 117 -21.28 -4.13 -3.52
C PRO A 117 -20.59 -3.04 -2.69
N ASP A 118 -21.10 -1.80 -2.74
CA ASP A 118 -20.54 -0.68 -1.99
C ASP A 118 -20.76 -0.82 -0.48
N ALA A 119 -21.95 -1.25 -0.06
CA ALA A 119 -22.25 -1.54 1.33
C ALA A 119 -21.38 -2.72 1.85
N ALA A 120 -21.22 -3.76 1.05
CA ALA A 120 -20.40 -4.92 1.39
C ALA A 120 -18.92 -4.54 1.56
N LEU A 121 -18.38 -3.67 0.71
CA LEU A 121 -17.01 -3.16 0.87
C LEU A 121 -16.87 -2.35 2.17
N SER A 122 -17.81 -1.46 2.44
CA SER A 122 -17.83 -0.66 3.69
C SER A 122 -17.89 -1.55 4.92
N ILE A 123 -18.72 -2.60 4.92
CA ILE A 123 -18.85 -3.60 5.98
C ILE A 123 -17.56 -4.40 6.13
N ALA A 124 -16.95 -4.83 5.02
CA ALA A 124 -15.70 -5.58 5.03
C ALA A 124 -14.56 -4.77 5.65
N LEU A 125 -14.40 -3.50 5.25
CA LEU A 125 -13.41 -2.59 5.82
C LEU A 125 -13.67 -2.32 7.30
N SER A 126 -14.92 -2.08 7.69
CA SER A 126 -15.30 -1.89 9.10
C SER A 126 -14.97 -3.12 9.94
N THR A 127 -15.28 -4.32 9.44
CA THR A 127 -15.01 -5.60 10.09
C THR A 127 -13.51 -5.87 10.19
N TYR A 128 -12.75 -5.54 9.14
CA TYR A 128 -11.31 -5.63 9.12
C TYR A 128 -10.66 -4.89 10.30
N ASN A 129 -11.07 -3.65 10.52
CA ASN A 129 -10.52 -2.79 11.58
C ASN A 129 -11.02 -3.13 12.98
N THR A 130 -12.31 -3.51 13.13
CA THR A 130 -12.96 -3.52 14.44
C THR A 130 -13.62 -4.85 14.81
N GLY A 131 -13.66 -5.82 13.89
CA GLY A 131 -14.48 -7.03 14.03
C GLY A 131 -16.00 -6.79 13.95
N HIS A 132 -16.45 -5.56 13.66
CA HIS A 132 -17.86 -5.18 13.58
C HIS A 132 -18.22 -4.45 12.30
N SER A 133 -19.40 -4.74 11.76
CA SER A 133 -19.88 -4.20 10.48
C SER A 133 -20.03 -2.68 10.41
N THR A 134 -20.15 -1.97 11.54
CA THR A 134 -20.44 -0.53 11.56
C THR A 134 -19.47 0.32 12.36
N ARG A 135 -18.66 -0.28 13.24
CA ARG A 135 -17.74 0.51 14.11
C ARG A 135 -16.66 1.22 13.32
N GLY A 136 -16.12 0.59 12.27
CA GLY A 136 -15.10 1.18 11.40
C GLY A 136 -15.60 2.36 10.57
N VAL A 137 -16.91 2.40 10.29
CA VAL A 137 -17.55 3.57 9.68
C VAL A 137 -17.61 4.72 10.70
N ARG A 138 -18.09 4.43 11.91
CA ARG A 138 -18.28 5.45 12.95
C ARG A 138 -16.98 6.03 13.48
N ASN A 139 -15.89 5.25 13.55
CA ASN A 139 -14.59 5.73 13.98
C ASN A 139 -13.78 6.41 12.86
N GLY A 140 -14.36 6.52 11.66
CA GLY A 140 -13.73 7.16 10.50
C GLY A 140 -12.72 6.30 9.74
N TYR A 141 -12.51 5.03 10.12
CA TYR A 141 -11.54 4.15 9.45
C TYR A 141 -11.86 3.96 7.96
N VAL A 142 -13.10 3.61 7.64
CA VAL A 142 -13.54 3.40 6.25
C VAL A 142 -13.30 4.66 5.41
N GLY A 143 -13.63 5.84 5.93
CA GLY A 143 -13.37 7.12 5.26
C GLY A 143 -11.89 7.34 4.96
N ARG A 144 -11.01 7.12 5.95
CA ARG A 144 -9.55 7.26 5.76
C ARG A 144 -8.97 6.29 4.72
N VAL A 145 -9.46 5.04 4.69
CA VAL A 145 -9.06 4.05 3.69
C VAL A 145 -9.46 4.53 2.29
N MET A 146 -10.69 5.00 2.12
CA MET A 146 -11.21 5.49 0.84
C MET A 146 -10.49 6.76 0.36
N GLU A 147 -10.13 7.67 1.27
CA GLU A 147 -9.28 8.82 0.95
C GLU A 147 -7.89 8.38 0.46
N GLY A 148 -7.27 7.43 1.15
CA GLY A 148 -5.97 6.86 0.75
C GLY A 148 -6.04 6.19 -0.62
N ALA A 149 -7.12 5.50 -0.93
CA ALA A 149 -7.38 4.91 -2.24
C ALA A 149 -7.48 5.97 -3.35
N ASN A 150 -8.22 7.05 -3.11
CA ASN A 150 -8.35 8.16 -4.06
C ASN A 150 -7.00 8.85 -4.36
N VAL A 151 -6.15 9.03 -3.35
CA VAL A 151 -4.80 9.55 -3.53
C VAL A 151 -3.96 8.61 -4.41
N ALA A 152 -4.06 7.30 -4.20
CA ALA A 152 -3.34 6.30 -5.00
C ALA A 152 -3.77 6.33 -6.48
N VAL A 153 -5.07 6.50 -6.77
CA VAL A 153 -5.60 6.70 -8.13
C VAL A 153 -5.05 7.99 -8.75
N SER A 154 -5.15 9.10 -8.04
CA SER A 154 -4.68 10.42 -8.53
C SER A 154 -3.19 10.43 -8.87
N THR A 155 -2.35 9.67 -8.16
CA THR A 155 -0.92 9.55 -8.48
C THR A 155 -0.65 8.71 -9.72
N ARG A 156 -1.59 7.82 -10.09
CA ARG A 156 -1.52 7.02 -11.32
C ARG A 156 -1.82 7.86 -12.57
N ASP A 157 -2.79 8.75 -12.45
CA ASP A 157 -3.30 9.58 -13.55
C ASP A 157 -2.44 10.82 -13.82
N THR A 158 -1.38 11.05 -13.04
CA THR A 158 -0.42 12.11 -13.35
C THR A 158 0.44 11.62 -14.53
N PRO A 159 0.30 12.17 -15.74
CA PRO A 159 1.14 11.76 -16.86
C PRO A 159 2.58 12.01 -16.47
N THR A 160 3.42 10.99 -16.57
CA THR A 160 4.88 11.17 -16.58
C THR A 160 5.19 12.25 -17.61
N PRO A 161 5.86 13.37 -17.27
CA PRO A 161 6.26 14.32 -18.28
C PRO A 161 7.01 13.53 -19.35
N ALA A 162 6.51 13.58 -20.58
CA ALA A 162 7.23 13.03 -21.71
C ALA A 162 8.65 13.60 -21.65
N PRO A 163 9.70 12.81 -21.92
CA PRO A 163 11.06 13.34 -22.00
C PRO A 163 10.97 14.54 -22.95
N GLU A 164 11.41 15.69 -22.47
CA GLU A 164 11.53 16.87 -23.32
C GLU A 164 12.33 16.44 -24.53
N THR A 165 11.64 16.29 -25.66
CA THR A 165 12.29 16.18 -26.96
C THR A 165 12.98 17.52 -27.14
N GLU A 166 14.31 17.51 -27.14
CA GLU A 166 15.07 18.67 -27.62
C GLU A 166 14.41 19.18 -28.90
N PRO A 167 14.21 20.50 -29.04
CA PRO A 167 13.59 21.04 -30.22
C PRO A 167 14.44 20.63 -31.43
N GLN A 168 13.90 19.67 -32.20
CA GLN A 168 14.47 19.36 -33.50
C GLN A 168 14.37 20.63 -34.33
N THR A 169 15.52 21.21 -34.70
CA THR A 169 15.58 22.28 -35.67
C THR A 169 14.87 21.82 -36.94
N PRO A 170 13.90 22.60 -37.43
CA PRO A 170 13.15 22.22 -38.63
C PRO A 170 14.09 21.97 -39.80
N ASP A 171 13.88 20.92 -40.57
CA ASP A 171 14.68 20.49 -41.72
C ASP A 171 14.76 21.54 -42.88
N TRP A 172 14.07 22.68 -42.74
CA TRP A 172 14.04 23.78 -43.68
C TRP A 172 14.94 25.00 -43.29
N ASP A 173 15.68 24.89 -42.16
CA ASP A 173 16.58 25.97 -41.75
C ASP A 173 17.85 26.01 -42.62
N VAL A 174 17.72 26.55 -43.81
CA VAL A 174 18.82 26.76 -44.75
C VAL A 174 19.81 27.86 -44.31
N PHE A 175 19.57 28.51 -43.17
CA PHE A 175 20.42 29.54 -42.58
C PHE A 175 21.07 29.12 -41.26
N GLY A 176 20.99 27.83 -40.92
CA GLY A 176 21.71 27.27 -39.78
C GLY A 176 23.17 27.64 -39.86
N SER A 177 23.61 28.40 -38.89
CA SER A 177 24.91 29.01 -38.71
C SER A 177 26.06 28.10 -39.12
N SER A 178 26.54 28.30 -40.32
CA SER A 178 27.87 27.85 -40.71
C SER A 178 28.89 28.76 -40.03
N ASP A 179 29.48 28.27 -38.97
CA ASP A 179 30.72 28.83 -38.42
C ASP A 179 31.83 28.66 -39.45
N THR A 180 31.99 29.66 -40.31
CA THR A 180 33.21 29.83 -41.10
C THR A 180 33.97 31.00 -40.54
N SER A 181 34.79 30.74 -39.54
CA SER A 181 35.92 31.56 -39.20
C SER A 181 36.98 31.43 -40.29
N SER A 182 36.81 32.17 -41.38
CA SER A 182 37.92 32.40 -42.31
C SER A 182 38.57 33.71 -41.94
N ALA A 183 39.64 33.62 -41.19
CA ALA A 183 40.56 34.77 -40.99
C ALA A 183 41.25 35.07 -42.31
N ILE A 184 40.90 36.17 -42.92
CA ILE A 184 41.65 36.72 -44.03
C ILE A 184 42.80 37.52 -43.45
N VAL A 185 44.04 37.05 -43.64
CA VAL A 185 45.25 37.72 -43.29
C VAL A 185 45.66 38.55 -44.53
N PHE A 186 45.62 39.90 -44.42
CA PHE A 186 46.26 40.79 -45.37
C PHE A 186 47.71 41.02 -44.94
N THR A 187 48.65 40.58 -45.76
CA THR A 187 50.08 41.00 -45.71
C THR A 187 50.31 42.25 -46.58
N GLN A 188 50.96 43.25 -46.01
CA GLN A 188 51.88 44.15 -46.72
C GLN A 188 53.26 44.01 -46.18
#